data_a72bb0d11a36c400653b3684acb9c0ce
#
_entry.id   a72bb0d11a36c400653b3684acb9c0ce
#
_cell.length_a   1.000
_cell.length_b   1.000
_cell.length_c   1.000
_cell.angle_alpha   90.00
_cell.angle_beta   90.00
_cell.angle_gamma   90.00
#
_symmetry.space_group_name_H-M   'P 1'
#
loop_
_entity.id
_entity.type
_entity.pdbx_description
1 polymer ?
#
loop_
_entity_poly.entity_id
_entity_poly.type
_entity_poly.pdbx_seq_one_letter_code
_entity_poly.pdbx_strand_id
1 'polypeptide(L)'
;ALSQKGETIEEITGSAEEMRKFGRKLGADVEALEIVGTGGDGSNSFNISTTASIVISAAGVPVAKHGNRAASSKSGAADCLEALGVNITIEPEQSKTLLEEIGICFLFAQKYHTAMKYVGPIRKELGIRTIFNILGPLANPAGPVYQIMGAYDESLLPSMAKVLSN
;
A
#
# COMPACT_ATOMS: atom_id res chain seq x y z
N ALA A 1 -1.51 -21.09 8.41
CA ALA A 1 -2.11 -21.16 9.74
C ALA A 1 -3.12 -20.03 9.92
N LEU A 2 -2.74 -18.74 9.93
CA LEU A 2 -3.66 -17.61 10.16
C LEU A 2 -4.83 -17.60 9.17
N SER A 3 -4.56 -17.71 7.88
CA SER A 3 -5.59 -17.74 6.84
C SER A 3 -6.62 -18.86 7.00
N GLN A 4 -6.25 -19.95 7.67
CA GLN A 4 -7.15 -21.08 7.91
C GLN A 4 -7.98 -20.93 9.19
N LYS A 5 -7.42 -20.25 10.19
CA LYS A 5 -8.10 -19.93 11.45
C LYS A 5 -9.03 -18.72 11.30
N GLY A 6 -8.69 -17.80 10.43
CA GLY A 6 -9.17 -16.42 10.38
C GLY A 6 -8.28 -15.53 11.27
N GLU A 7 -7.88 -14.39 10.75
CA GLU A 7 -7.06 -13.40 11.47
C GLU A 7 -7.92 -12.64 12.48
N THR A 8 -7.40 -12.41 13.69
CA THR A 8 -8.04 -11.52 14.67
C THR A 8 -7.60 -10.07 14.47
N ILE A 9 -8.33 -9.13 15.04
CA ILE A 9 -8.00 -7.70 15.00
C ILE A 9 -6.62 -7.46 15.62
N GLU A 10 -6.30 -8.11 16.75
CA GLU A 10 -5.03 -8.00 17.44
C GLU A 10 -3.87 -8.54 16.61
N GLU A 11 -4.07 -9.64 15.90
CA GLU A 11 -3.06 -10.21 15.01
C GLU A 11 -2.78 -9.31 13.80
N ILE A 12 -3.81 -8.70 13.23
CA ILE A 12 -3.68 -7.75 12.13
C ILE A 12 -2.97 -6.48 12.64
N THR A 13 -3.42 -5.93 13.76
CA THR A 13 -2.85 -4.72 14.38
C THR A 13 -1.36 -4.92 14.66
N GLY A 14 -1.00 -5.95 15.43
CA GLY A 14 0.39 -6.22 15.79
C GLY A 14 1.27 -6.49 14.55
N SER A 15 0.74 -7.16 13.54
CA SER A 15 1.48 -7.38 12.28
C SER A 15 1.71 -6.06 11.51
N ALA A 16 0.72 -5.18 11.48
CA ALA A 16 0.85 -3.87 10.83
C ALA A 16 1.84 -2.96 11.57
N GLU A 17 1.80 -2.94 12.90
CA GLU A 17 2.75 -2.19 13.73
C GLU A 17 4.19 -2.64 13.51
N GLU A 18 4.46 -3.95 13.50
CA GLU A 18 5.78 -4.49 13.24
C GLU A 18 6.24 -4.20 11.79
N MET A 19 5.35 -4.28 10.79
CA MET A 19 5.70 -3.87 9.44
C MET A 19 6.09 -2.39 9.35
N ARG A 20 5.38 -1.50 10.05
CA ARG A 20 5.71 -0.06 10.12
C ARG A 20 7.02 0.19 10.85
N LYS A 21 7.30 -0.56 11.93
CA LYS A 21 8.50 -0.44 12.75
C LYS A 21 9.77 -0.84 11.99
N PHE A 22 9.71 -1.93 11.24
CA PHE A 22 10.84 -2.43 10.46
C PHE A 22 10.90 -1.89 9.02
N GLY A 23 9.88 -1.19 8.58
CA GLY A 23 9.89 -0.49 7.30
C GLY A 23 10.77 0.77 7.31
N ARG A 24 11.35 1.11 6.16
CA ARG A 24 12.00 2.42 5.99
C ARG A 24 10.91 3.50 6.02
N LYS A 25 11.11 4.56 6.80
CA LYS A 25 10.16 5.67 6.87
C LYS A 25 10.51 6.73 5.81
N LEU A 26 9.51 7.39 5.26
CA LEU A 26 9.71 8.51 4.33
C LEU A 26 10.22 9.75 5.07
N GLY A 27 9.67 10.05 6.25
CA GLY A 27 10.08 11.19 7.07
C GLY A 27 9.80 12.56 6.43
N ALA A 28 8.76 12.67 5.59
CA ALA A 28 8.29 13.95 5.07
C ALA A 28 7.45 14.69 6.12
N ASP A 29 7.58 16.01 6.15
CA ASP A 29 6.80 16.89 7.02
C ASP A 29 5.61 17.50 6.24
N VAL A 30 4.80 16.61 5.66
CA VAL A 30 3.64 16.96 4.84
C VAL A 30 2.47 16.07 5.22
N GLU A 31 1.35 16.67 5.57
CA GLU A 31 0.09 15.94 5.75
C GLU A 31 -0.39 15.41 4.39
N ALA A 32 -0.29 14.11 4.19
CA ALA A 32 -0.61 13.48 2.92
C ALA A 32 -1.82 12.56 3.03
N LEU A 33 -2.49 12.40 1.89
CA LEU A 33 -3.52 11.41 1.68
C LEU A 33 -2.91 10.15 1.04
N GLU A 34 -3.36 8.98 1.48
CA GLU A 34 -3.18 7.72 0.76
C GLU A 34 -4.50 7.25 0.15
N ILE A 35 -4.41 6.73 -1.08
CA ILE A 35 -5.51 6.01 -1.73
C ILE A 35 -5.01 4.64 -2.11
N VAL A 36 -5.51 3.61 -1.44
CA VAL A 36 -5.00 2.25 -1.59
C VAL A 36 -6.13 1.25 -1.48
N GLY A 37 -5.95 0.07 -2.06
CA GLY A 37 -6.84 -1.07 -1.87
C GLY A 37 -6.05 -2.30 -1.47
N THR A 38 -6.74 -3.27 -0.88
CA THR A 38 -6.18 -4.59 -0.61
C THR A 38 -5.81 -5.34 -1.89
N GLY A 39 -6.40 -4.93 -3.01
CA GLY A 39 -6.31 -5.65 -4.29
C GLY A 39 -7.03 -7.01 -4.25
N GLY A 40 -6.94 -7.74 -5.34
CA GLY A 40 -7.46 -9.11 -5.38
C GLY A 40 -8.97 -9.25 -5.41
N ASP A 41 -9.70 -8.20 -5.79
CA ASP A 41 -11.16 -8.18 -5.92
C ASP A 41 -11.68 -8.88 -7.20
N GLY A 42 -10.78 -9.21 -8.14
CA GLY A 42 -11.14 -9.86 -9.39
C GLY A 42 -11.92 -8.98 -10.39
N SER A 43 -12.07 -7.68 -10.11
CA SER A 43 -12.87 -6.76 -10.91
C SER A 43 -12.33 -6.52 -12.33
N ASN A 44 -11.02 -6.76 -12.54
CA ASN A 44 -10.32 -6.43 -13.79
C ASN A 44 -10.52 -4.97 -14.26
N SER A 45 -10.76 -4.05 -13.33
CA SER A 45 -10.90 -2.63 -13.58
C SER A 45 -9.55 -2.00 -13.96
N PHE A 46 -9.57 -0.76 -14.48
CA PHE A 46 -8.34 0.04 -14.60
C PHE A 46 -7.79 0.40 -13.21
N ASN A 47 -6.58 0.96 -13.16
CA ASN A 47 -5.90 1.32 -11.91
C ASN A 47 -6.58 2.54 -11.22
N ILE A 48 -7.78 2.34 -10.66
CA ILE A 48 -8.64 3.38 -10.10
C ILE A 48 -7.88 4.22 -9.05
N SER A 49 -7.28 3.58 -8.05
CA SER A 49 -6.59 4.31 -6.98
C SER A 49 -5.36 5.08 -7.48
N THR A 50 -4.67 4.59 -8.51
CA THR A 50 -3.52 5.29 -9.12
C THR A 50 -4.01 6.52 -9.89
N THR A 51 -5.05 6.37 -10.69
CA THR A 51 -5.65 7.49 -11.43
C THR A 51 -6.21 8.55 -10.48
N ALA A 52 -6.95 8.13 -9.45
CA ALA A 52 -7.48 9.05 -8.44
C ALA A 52 -6.37 9.79 -7.70
N SER A 53 -5.26 9.14 -7.39
CA SER A 53 -4.09 9.78 -6.75
C SER A 53 -3.54 10.95 -7.57
N ILE A 54 -3.44 10.78 -8.88
CA ILE A 54 -2.94 11.83 -9.79
C ILE A 54 -3.95 13.00 -9.85
N VAL A 55 -5.24 12.69 -9.99
CA VAL A 55 -6.30 13.73 -10.08
C VAL A 55 -6.37 14.53 -8.77
N ILE A 56 -6.32 13.86 -7.62
CA ILE A 56 -6.40 14.50 -6.30
C ILE A 56 -5.16 15.36 -6.03
N SER A 57 -3.98 14.88 -6.39
CA SER A 57 -2.77 15.69 -6.29
C SER A 57 -2.83 16.93 -7.19
N ALA A 58 -3.32 16.80 -8.41
CA ALA A 58 -3.54 17.92 -9.32
C ALA A 58 -4.57 18.93 -8.77
N ALA A 59 -5.49 18.50 -7.91
CA ALA A 59 -6.42 19.37 -7.19
C ALA A 59 -5.81 20.03 -5.93
N GLY A 60 -4.51 19.81 -5.64
CA GLY A 60 -3.79 20.46 -4.56
C GLY A 60 -3.74 19.70 -3.24
N VAL A 61 -4.19 18.46 -3.20
CA VAL A 61 -4.06 17.61 -2.00
C VAL A 61 -2.81 16.73 -2.11
N PRO A 62 -1.85 16.81 -1.18
CA PRO A 62 -0.65 15.99 -1.22
C PRO A 62 -0.98 14.49 -1.10
N VAL A 63 -0.39 13.67 -1.98
CA VAL A 63 -0.64 12.22 -2.03
C VAL A 63 0.65 11.42 -1.89
N ALA A 64 0.74 10.61 -0.85
CA ALA A 64 1.81 9.64 -0.65
C ALA A 64 1.28 8.24 -0.98
N LYS A 65 1.38 7.84 -2.24
CA LYS A 65 0.82 6.58 -2.70
C LYS A 65 1.77 5.41 -2.44
N HIS A 66 1.38 4.52 -1.53
CA HIS A 66 2.06 3.23 -1.35
C HIS A 66 1.49 2.18 -2.32
N GLY A 67 2.36 1.35 -2.89
CA GLY A 67 1.91 0.34 -3.81
C GLY A 67 2.99 -0.65 -4.24
N ASN A 68 2.54 -1.68 -4.96
CA ASN A 68 3.40 -2.76 -5.46
C ASN A 68 3.00 -3.13 -6.89
N ARG A 69 3.74 -4.08 -7.46
CA ARG A 69 3.35 -4.75 -8.70
C ARG A 69 2.11 -5.63 -8.47
N ALA A 70 1.44 -5.96 -9.55
CA ALA A 70 0.30 -6.87 -9.51
C ALA A 70 0.69 -8.21 -8.87
N ALA A 71 -0.17 -8.71 -7.97
CA ALA A 71 -0.05 -10.05 -7.42
C ALA A 71 -0.98 -11.04 -8.13
N SER A 72 -2.19 -10.62 -8.48
CA SER A 72 -3.24 -11.44 -9.10
C SER A 72 -3.94 -10.76 -10.28
N SER A 73 -3.83 -9.44 -10.42
CA SER A 73 -4.39 -8.68 -11.53
C SER A 73 -3.40 -8.58 -12.71
N LYS A 74 -3.86 -8.04 -13.83
CA LYS A 74 -3.03 -7.81 -15.01
C LYS A 74 -2.08 -6.62 -14.88
N SER A 75 -2.38 -5.67 -14.00
CA SER A 75 -1.61 -4.44 -13.79
C SER A 75 -1.80 -3.94 -12.37
N GLY A 76 -0.72 -3.86 -11.60
CA GLY A 76 -0.68 -3.19 -10.30
C GLY A 76 -0.34 -1.70 -10.45
N ALA A 77 -0.32 -0.97 -9.33
CA ALA A 77 0.01 0.46 -9.32
C ALA A 77 1.41 0.73 -9.88
N ALA A 78 2.40 -0.09 -9.49
CA ALA A 78 3.77 0.04 -9.98
C ALA A 78 3.87 -0.22 -11.49
N ASP A 79 3.19 -1.26 -11.98
CA ASP A 79 3.20 -1.61 -13.41
C ASP A 79 2.60 -0.49 -14.27
N CYS A 80 1.49 0.12 -13.80
CA CYS A 80 0.84 1.25 -14.45
C CYS A 80 1.77 2.47 -14.51
N LEU A 81 2.40 2.84 -13.40
CA LEU A 81 3.29 4.00 -13.34
C LEU A 81 4.56 3.81 -14.19
N GLU A 82 5.15 2.62 -14.21
CA GLU A 82 6.28 2.32 -15.10
C GLU A 82 5.88 2.42 -16.57
N ALA A 83 4.69 1.93 -16.95
CA ALA A 83 4.19 2.07 -18.32
C ALA A 83 3.99 3.52 -18.73
N LEU A 84 3.72 4.42 -17.77
CA LEU A 84 3.66 5.87 -17.98
C LEU A 84 5.03 6.55 -17.95
N GLY A 85 6.13 5.82 -17.79
CA GLY A 85 7.49 6.35 -17.76
C GLY A 85 7.95 6.86 -16.39
N VAL A 86 7.20 6.61 -15.32
CA VAL A 86 7.60 7.01 -13.97
C VAL A 86 8.68 6.08 -13.42
N ASN A 87 9.77 6.65 -12.93
CA ASN A 87 10.79 5.88 -12.21
C ASN A 87 10.29 5.54 -10.79
N ILE A 88 9.84 4.30 -10.59
CA ILE A 88 9.29 3.82 -9.31
C ILE A 88 10.37 3.35 -8.32
N THR A 89 11.64 3.31 -8.74
CA THR A 89 12.75 2.74 -7.94
C THR A 89 13.63 3.80 -7.30
N ILE A 90 13.17 5.04 -7.26
CA ILE A 90 13.88 6.16 -6.62
C ILE A 90 14.09 5.91 -5.12
N GLU A 91 15.08 6.58 -4.54
CA GLU A 91 15.37 6.46 -3.12
C GLU A 91 14.36 7.27 -2.26
N PRO A 92 14.19 6.94 -0.97
CA PRO A 92 13.24 7.62 -0.10
C PRO A 92 13.41 9.14 -0.04
N GLU A 93 14.64 9.62 -0.08
CA GLU A 93 14.97 11.04 -0.07
C GLU A 93 14.40 11.76 -1.30
N GLN A 94 14.47 11.12 -2.46
CA GLN A 94 13.86 11.65 -3.70
C GLN A 94 12.34 11.60 -3.64
N SER A 95 11.77 10.52 -3.07
CA SER A 95 10.31 10.42 -2.87
C SER A 95 9.81 11.51 -1.92
N LYS A 96 10.57 11.82 -0.86
CA LYS A 96 10.28 12.93 0.06
C LYS A 96 10.28 14.26 -0.68
N THR A 97 11.32 14.57 -1.45
CA THR A 97 11.42 15.80 -2.25
C THR A 97 10.22 15.94 -3.20
N LEU A 98 9.84 14.86 -3.90
CA LEU A 98 8.67 14.89 -4.79
C LEU A 98 7.38 15.22 -4.03
N LEU A 99 7.17 14.61 -2.85
CA LEU A 99 5.97 14.91 -2.06
C LEU A 99 5.93 16.37 -1.61
N GLU A 100 7.07 16.90 -1.19
CA GLU A 100 7.19 18.28 -0.68
C GLU A 100 7.12 19.34 -1.79
N GLU A 101 7.67 19.07 -2.98
CA GLU A 101 7.75 20.06 -4.08
C GLU A 101 6.57 20.00 -5.05
N ILE A 102 6.10 18.78 -5.40
CA ILE A 102 5.04 18.62 -6.41
C ILE A 102 3.76 17.98 -5.87
N GLY A 103 3.73 17.63 -4.58
CA GLY A 103 2.52 17.14 -3.92
C GLY A 103 2.16 15.68 -4.21
N ILE A 104 3.04 14.89 -4.86
CA ILE A 104 2.78 13.47 -5.09
C ILE A 104 4.07 12.68 -5.10
N CYS A 105 4.06 11.50 -4.45
CA CYS A 105 5.11 10.52 -4.58
C CYS A 105 4.54 9.08 -4.66
N PHE A 106 5.33 8.18 -5.25
CA PHE A 106 5.04 6.75 -5.24
C PHE A 106 6.06 6.01 -4.38
N LEU A 107 5.56 5.29 -3.39
CA LEU A 107 6.36 4.53 -2.43
C LEU A 107 6.30 3.05 -2.82
N PHE A 108 7.31 2.60 -3.56
CA PHE A 108 7.37 1.22 -4.04
C PHE A 108 7.64 0.26 -2.89
N ALA A 109 6.70 -0.58 -2.54
CA ALA A 109 6.72 -1.44 -1.34
C ALA A 109 8.02 -2.24 -1.16
N GLN A 110 8.64 -2.72 -2.25
CA GLN A 110 9.87 -3.49 -2.19
C GLN A 110 11.10 -2.67 -1.72
N LYS A 111 11.06 -1.34 -1.91
CA LYS A 111 12.12 -0.43 -1.43
C LYS A 111 12.00 -0.15 0.07
N TYR A 112 10.78 -0.12 0.58
CA TYR A 112 10.49 0.26 1.97
C TYR A 112 10.36 -0.94 2.91
N HIS A 113 9.83 -2.05 2.45
CA HIS A 113 9.62 -3.28 3.23
C HIS A 113 10.57 -4.38 2.75
N THR A 114 11.87 -4.17 2.91
CA THR A 114 12.91 -5.07 2.38
C THR A 114 12.85 -6.49 2.95
N ALA A 115 12.32 -6.66 4.17
CA ALA A 115 12.10 -7.98 4.78
C ALA A 115 11.11 -8.87 3.99
N MET A 116 10.23 -8.26 3.20
CA MET A 116 9.27 -8.99 2.37
C MET A 116 9.92 -9.85 1.29
N LYS A 117 11.19 -9.63 0.95
CA LYS A 117 11.96 -10.50 0.03
C LYS A 117 12.03 -11.95 0.51
N TYR A 118 12.00 -12.17 1.83
CA TYR A 118 12.04 -13.53 2.40
C TYR A 118 10.69 -14.24 2.35
N VAL A 119 9.60 -13.49 2.34
CA VAL A 119 8.22 -14.02 2.36
C VAL A 119 7.63 -14.11 0.96
N GLY A 120 8.05 -13.24 0.05
CA GLY A 120 7.52 -13.15 -1.32
C GLY A 120 7.53 -14.47 -2.09
N PRO A 121 8.66 -15.19 -2.18
CA PRO A 121 8.73 -16.48 -2.85
C PRO A 121 7.76 -17.53 -2.28
N ILE A 122 7.69 -17.61 -0.93
CA ILE A 122 6.80 -18.54 -0.23
C ILE A 122 5.33 -18.22 -0.53
N ARG A 123 4.95 -16.93 -0.52
CA ARG A 123 3.59 -16.51 -0.87
C ARG A 123 3.21 -16.87 -2.30
N LYS A 124 4.16 -16.72 -3.22
CA LYS A 124 3.96 -17.09 -4.64
C LYS A 124 3.76 -18.58 -4.80
N GLU A 125 4.54 -19.39 -4.09
CA GLU A 125 4.44 -20.85 -4.11
C GLU A 125 3.10 -21.34 -3.53
N LEU A 126 2.68 -20.74 -2.40
CA LEU A 126 1.41 -21.06 -1.76
C LEU A 126 0.18 -20.71 -2.62
N GLY A 127 0.24 -19.65 -3.42
CA GLY A 127 -0.84 -19.23 -4.32
C GLY A 127 -2.17 -18.88 -3.65
N ILE A 128 -2.18 -18.70 -2.32
CA ILE A 128 -3.38 -18.39 -1.53
C ILE A 128 -3.30 -17.00 -0.93
N ARG A 129 -4.45 -16.46 -0.53
CA ARG A 129 -4.51 -15.22 0.26
C ARG A 129 -3.96 -15.47 1.66
N THR A 130 -3.23 -14.49 2.17
CA THR A 130 -2.64 -14.50 3.50
C THR A 130 -2.84 -13.12 4.14
N ILE A 131 -2.53 -12.98 5.42
CA ILE A 131 -2.57 -11.69 6.15
C ILE A 131 -1.83 -10.57 5.38
N PHE A 132 -0.78 -10.89 4.63
CA PHE A 132 -0.05 -9.90 3.82
C PHE A 132 -0.88 -9.24 2.71
N ASN A 133 -2.04 -9.79 2.36
CA ASN A 133 -2.94 -9.16 1.40
C ASN A 133 -3.68 -7.96 1.99
N ILE A 134 -3.83 -7.92 3.31
CA ILE A 134 -4.49 -6.83 4.04
C ILE A 134 -3.53 -5.90 4.77
N LEU A 135 -2.27 -6.32 4.97
CA LEU A 135 -1.26 -5.48 5.64
C LEU A 135 -0.71 -4.35 4.77
N GLY A 136 -0.71 -4.50 3.44
CA GLY A 136 -0.18 -3.49 2.52
C GLY A 136 -0.78 -2.09 2.75
N PRO A 137 -2.12 -1.95 2.76
CA PRO A 137 -2.80 -0.69 3.07
C PRO A 137 -2.50 -0.11 4.46
N LEU A 138 -2.11 -0.94 5.41
CA LEU A 138 -1.85 -0.54 6.80
C LEU A 138 -0.39 -0.15 7.06
N ALA A 139 0.49 -0.29 6.07
CA ALA A 139 1.93 -0.16 6.26
C ALA A 139 2.60 0.91 5.39
N ASN A 140 1.87 1.98 5.05
CA ASN A 140 2.41 3.08 4.24
C ASN A 140 3.59 3.76 4.96
N PRO A 141 4.77 3.84 4.32
CA PRO A 141 5.99 4.41 4.91
C PRO A 141 5.92 5.91 5.21
N ALA A 142 5.00 6.63 4.58
CA ALA A 142 4.79 8.06 4.84
C ALA A 142 4.03 8.33 6.13
N GLY A 143 3.32 7.34 6.69
CA GLY A 143 2.42 7.54 7.82
C GLY A 143 1.32 8.57 7.51
N PRO A 144 0.55 8.39 6.42
CA PRO A 144 -0.41 9.40 5.96
C PRO A 144 -1.46 9.69 7.03
N VAL A 145 -1.84 10.97 7.16
CA VAL A 145 -2.88 11.43 8.10
C VAL A 145 -4.27 11.05 7.62
N TYR A 146 -4.46 11.02 6.30
CA TYR A 146 -5.73 10.68 5.66
C TYR A 146 -5.57 9.44 4.78
N GLN A 147 -6.56 8.57 4.80
CA GLN A 147 -6.54 7.36 3.98
C GLN A 147 -7.91 7.02 3.42
N ILE A 148 -7.96 6.73 2.12
CA ILE A 148 -9.10 6.07 1.47
C ILE A 148 -8.67 4.63 1.17
N MET A 149 -9.34 3.66 1.80
CA MET A 149 -8.98 2.26 1.67
C MET A 149 -10.14 1.43 1.11
N GLY A 150 -9.87 0.72 0.00
CA GLY A 150 -10.78 -0.27 -0.56
C GLY A 150 -10.44 -1.68 -0.07
N ALA A 151 -11.45 -2.48 0.20
CA ALA A 151 -11.31 -3.89 0.55
C ALA A 151 -11.87 -4.77 -0.57
N TYR A 152 -11.24 -5.93 -0.80
CA TYR A 152 -11.70 -6.89 -1.81
C TYR A 152 -12.98 -7.63 -1.40
N ASP A 153 -13.34 -7.56 -0.12
CA ASP A 153 -14.50 -8.23 0.45
C ASP A 153 -15.10 -7.35 1.55
N GLU A 154 -16.41 -7.17 1.53
CA GLU A 154 -17.13 -6.34 2.49
C GLU A 154 -16.97 -6.82 3.94
N SER A 155 -16.82 -8.13 4.14
CA SER A 155 -16.60 -8.72 5.46
C SER A 155 -15.33 -8.24 6.17
N LEU A 156 -14.37 -7.69 5.44
CA LEU A 156 -13.13 -7.11 5.99
C LEU A 156 -13.34 -5.71 6.60
N LEU A 157 -14.36 -4.98 6.17
CA LEU A 157 -14.53 -3.57 6.53
C LEU A 157 -14.58 -3.34 8.05
N PRO A 158 -15.35 -4.11 8.86
CA PRO A 158 -15.39 -3.91 10.30
C PRO A 158 -14.02 -4.13 10.97
N SER A 159 -13.31 -5.19 10.57
CA SER A 159 -11.98 -5.51 11.12
C SER A 159 -10.94 -4.45 10.74
N MET A 160 -10.92 -4.02 9.48
CA MET A 160 -10.00 -3.00 9.00
C MET A 160 -10.26 -1.65 9.66
N ALA A 161 -11.52 -1.24 9.81
CA ALA A 161 -11.89 -0.02 10.54
C ALA A 161 -11.43 -0.06 11.99
N LYS A 162 -11.57 -1.21 12.65
CA LYS A 162 -11.12 -1.38 14.04
C LYS A 162 -9.60 -1.34 14.16
N VAL A 163 -8.88 -1.98 13.25
CA VAL A 163 -7.41 -1.92 13.20
C VAL A 163 -6.90 -0.49 12.99
N LEU A 164 -7.56 0.28 12.13
CA LEU A 164 -7.19 1.68 11.89
C LEU A 164 -7.51 2.60 13.08
N SER A 165 -8.44 2.20 13.95
CA SER A 165 -8.79 2.98 15.16
C SER A 165 -7.88 2.72 16.36
N ASN A 166 -7.05 1.67 16.31
CA ASN A 166 -6.08 1.33 17.35
C ASN A 166 -4.78 2.09 17.15
#